data_c5eb19f57e9bf675bb73ce4bd32c40bb
#
_entry.id   c5eb19f57e9bf675bb73ce4bd32c40bb
#
_cell.length_a   1.000
_cell.length_b   1.000
_cell.length_c   1.000
_cell.angle_alpha   90.00
_cell.angle_beta   90.00
_cell.angle_gamma   90.00
#
_symmetry.space_group_name_H-M   'P 1'
#
loop_
_entity.id
_entity.type
_entity.pdbx_description
1 polymer ?
#
loop_
_entity_poly.entity_id
_entity_poly.type
_entity_poly.pdbx_seq_one_letter_code
_entity_poly.pdbx_strand_id
1 'polypeptide(L)'
;MLSYAFTALNQGDYEDVAKEEFDNLHNLFAAILAKGIGRQLKQGLYREYLNRKEDIAAVRGKIDIQGTIRNRLSRKRVLTCEYDELSENNLLNQILKTTVMLLLRHTKVDRQYKSDLKKEMLFFSKVDIVDPTTIRWSAIRFQRNSKTYRMLISLCQLILEGMLLTTDSGEYKLASFVDEQRMNRLYEKFILEYYAKECPQVKATASQIPWALDDGIGTMLPVMQSDITLSRGSEVLIIDAKYYRHTTQTQFDVHTLHSGNLYQIFTYVKNKEAEFKDQPHKVSGMLLYAATDEAIQPNNTYQMSGNEISVKTLDLNQEFSKIAEQLNAIVDEHF
;
A
#
# COMPACT_ATOMS: atom_id res chain seq x y z
N MET A 1 7.31 -9.92 1.94
CA MET A 1 5.93 -9.43 2.01
C MET A 1 5.72 -8.12 1.25
N LEU A 2 6.29 -6.98 1.67
CA LEU A 2 6.13 -5.69 0.98
C LEU A 2 6.56 -5.72 -0.48
N SER A 3 7.74 -6.25 -0.75
CA SER A 3 8.27 -6.44 -2.10
C SER A 3 7.31 -7.27 -2.95
N TYR A 4 6.76 -8.35 -2.40
CA TYR A 4 5.80 -9.21 -3.10
C TYR A 4 4.49 -8.48 -3.40
N ALA A 5 3.89 -7.79 -2.42
CA ALA A 5 2.66 -7.03 -2.61
C ALA A 5 2.81 -5.93 -3.67
N PHE A 6 3.99 -5.32 -3.77
CA PHE A 6 4.30 -4.34 -4.82
C PHE A 6 4.68 -4.97 -6.16
N THR A 7 5.30 -6.16 -6.16
CA THR A 7 5.62 -6.91 -7.39
C THR A 7 4.34 -7.39 -8.08
N ALA A 8 3.42 -7.97 -7.33
CA ALA A 8 2.14 -8.44 -7.85
C ALA A 8 1.31 -7.32 -8.48
N LEU A 9 1.46 -6.08 -7.99
CA LEU A 9 0.79 -4.90 -8.56
C LEU A 9 1.34 -4.49 -9.93
N ASN A 10 2.57 -4.86 -10.29
CA ASN A 10 3.28 -4.27 -11.43
C ASN A 10 4.04 -5.24 -12.35
N GLN A 11 3.75 -6.53 -12.34
CA GLN A 11 4.32 -7.51 -13.26
C GLN A 11 5.86 -7.62 -13.27
N GLY A 12 6.41 -8.67 -12.66
CA GLY A 12 7.73 -9.26 -13.01
C GLY A 12 9.03 -8.49 -12.72
N ASP A 13 8.98 -7.17 -12.51
CA ASP A 13 10.18 -6.32 -12.54
C ASP A 13 10.91 -6.15 -11.22
N TYR A 14 10.33 -6.62 -10.11
CA TYR A 14 10.89 -6.53 -8.76
C TYR A 14 11.23 -7.89 -8.15
N GLU A 15 11.21 -8.95 -8.94
CA GLU A 15 11.53 -10.32 -8.49
C GLU A 15 12.91 -10.42 -7.85
N ASP A 16 13.90 -9.67 -8.37
CA ASP A 16 15.23 -9.64 -7.76
C ASP A 16 15.23 -9.00 -6.36
N VAL A 17 14.45 -7.93 -6.18
CA VAL A 17 14.29 -7.30 -4.85
C VAL A 17 13.54 -8.23 -3.90
N ALA A 18 12.58 -9.03 -4.41
CA ALA A 18 11.86 -10.01 -3.61
C ALA A 18 12.72 -11.17 -3.11
N LYS A 19 13.84 -11.44 -3.78
CA LYS A 19 14.81 -12.49 -3.43
C LYS A 19 15.91 -12.02 -2.44
N GLU A 20 16.02 -10.70 -2.24
CA GLU A 20 17.00 -10.16 -1.29
C GLU A 20 16.47 -10.27 0.13
N GLU A 21 17.33 -10.68 1.06
CA GLU A 21 17.05 -10.62 2.50
C GLU A 21 17.26 -9.19 2.99
N PHE A 22 16.24 -8.62 3.63
CA PHE A 22 16.31 -7.27 4.18
C PHE A 22 16.23 -7.31 5.70
N ASP A 23 17.25 -6.82 6.37
CA ASP A 23 17.29 -6.72 7.84
C ASP A 23 16.21 -5.79 8.41
N ASN A 24 15.70 -4.87 7.58
CA ASN A 24 14.69 -3.92 8.02
C ASN A 24 13.91 -3.30 6.84
N LEU A 25 12.73 -2.75 7.17
CA LEU A 25 11.83 -2.12 6.19
C LEU A 25 12.43 -0.91 5.45
N HIS A 26 13.36 -0.17 6.09
CA HIS A 26 13.98 1.00 5.47
C HIS A 26 14.88 0.61 4.31
N ASN A 27 15.63 -0.48 4.44
CA ASN A 27 16.44 -1.06 3.38
C ASN A 27 15.58 -1.53 2.22
N LEU A 28 14.48 -2.25 2.52
CA LEU A 28 13.53 -2.70 1.51
C LEU A 28 12.91 -1.50 0.76
N PHE A 29 12.45 -0.48 1.45
CA PHE A 29 11.91 0.72 0.81
C PHE A 29 12.94 1.44 -0.07
N ALA A 30 14.17 1.55 0.42
CA ALA A 30 15.26 2.17 -0.32
C ALA A 30 15.60 1.38 -1.60
N ALA A 31 15.65 0.04 -1.52
CA ALA A 31 15.90 -0.83 -2.67
C ALA A 31 14.79 -0.72 -3.73
N ILE A 32 13.51 -0.80 -3.30
CA ILE A 32 12.37 -0.68 -4.23
C ILE A 32 12.37 0.70 -4.89
N LEU A 33 12.59 1.78 -4.14
CA LEU A 33 12.64 3.14 -4.70
C LEU A 33 13.81 3.32 -5.65
N ALA A 34 15.02 2.87 -5.30
CA ALA A 34 16.19 2.96 -6.17
C ALA A 34 15.93 2.25 -7.50
N LYS A 35 15.49 0.99 -7.46
CA LYS A 35 15.19 0.21 -8.67
C LYS A 35 14.06 0.82 -9.50
N GLY A 36 12.99 1.26 -8.84
CA GLY A 36 11.83 1.85 -9.52
C GLY A 36 12.13 3.20 -10.16
N ILE A 37 12.86 4.06 -9.46
CA ILE A 37 13.30 5.36 -10.00
C ILE A 37 14.29 5.14 -11.15
N GLY A 38 15.30 4.28 -11.00
CA GLY A 38 16.25 3.97 -12.05
C GLY A 38 15.58 3.44 -13.32
N ARG A 39 14.54 2.62 -13.17
CA ARG A 39 13.73 2.17 -14.31
C ARG A 39 12.96 3.34 -14.94
N GLN A 40 12.35 4.19 -14.12
CA GLN A 40 11.61 5.36 -14.61
C GLN A 40 12.53 6.33 -15.36
N LEU A 41 13.75 6.53 -14.88
CA LEU A 41 14.74 7.39 -15.53
C LEU A 41 15.13 6.92 -16.95
N LYS A 42 15.08 5.61 -17.24
CA LYS A 42 15.26 5.10 -18.60
C LYS A 42 14.16 5.56 -19.56
N GLN A 43 12.98 5.87 -19.04
CA GLN A 43 11.85 6.43 -19.79
C GLN A 43 11.78 7.96 -19.70
N GLY A 44 12.62 8.57 -18.86
CA GLY A 44 12.61 9.98 -18.50
C GLY A 44 11.72 10.26 -17.28
N LEU A 45 12.00 11.37 -16.59
CA LEU A 45 11.14 11.85 -15.52
C LEU A 45 9.76 12.28 -16.06
N TYR A 46 8.74 12.09 -15.25
CA TYR A 46 7.40 12.61 -15.57
C TYR A 46 7.44 14.12 -15.76
N ARG A 47 6.83 14.58 -16.83
CA ARG A 47 6.74 16.00 -17.17
C ARG A 47 5.30 16.43 -17.22
N GLU A 48 5.05 17.63 -16.74
CA GLU A 48 3.74 18.25 -16.71
C GLU A 48 3.83 19.68 -17.24
N TYR A 49 2.79 20.10 -17.96
CA TYR A 49 2.68 21.51 -18.37
C TYR A 49 2.27 22.34 -17.16
N LEU A 50 3.16 23.23 -16.74
CA LEU A 50 2.91 24.19 -15.68
C LEU A 50 2.68 25.57 -16.29
N ASN A 51 1.57 26.20 -15.96
CA ASN A 51 1.32 27.58 -16.36
C ASN A 51 2.28 28.49 -15.59
N ARG A 52 3.11 29.23 -16.33
CA ARG A 52 4.06 30.20 -15.81
C ARG A 52 3.58 31.60 -16.12
N LYS A 53 3.67 32.47 -15.14
CA LYS A 53 3.46 33.92 -15.32
C LYS A 53 4.70 34.64 -14.83
N GLU A 54 5.47 35.17 -15.76
CA GLU A 54 6.78 35.77 -15.50
C GLU A 54 7.00 37.06 -16.26
N ASP A 55 7.85 37.93 -15.69
CA ASP A 55 8.31 39.15 -16.32
C ASP A 55 9.56 38.84 -17.13
N ILE A 56 9.45 38.85 -18.46
CA ILE A 56 10.50 38.44 -19.39
C ILE A 56 10.74 39.51 -20.46
N ALA A 57 11.98 39.55 -20.98
CA ALA A 57 12.36 40.56 -21.98
C ALA A 57 11.81 40.27 -23.38
N ALA A 58 11.52 39.01 -23.69
CA ALA A 58 10.98 38.58 -24.98
C ALA A 58 9.58 37.97 -24.82
N VAL A 59 8.71 38.15 -25.81
CA VAL A 59 7.35 37.60 -25.81
C VAL A 59 7.41 36.06 -25.82
N ARG A 60 6.70 35.44 -24.87
CA ARG A 60 6.48 34.01 -24.81
C ARG A 60 5.04 33.71 -24.37
N GLY A 61 4.29 32.98 -25.18
CA GLY A 61 2.89 32.69 -24.91
C GLY A 61 1.98 33.94 -24.97
N LYS A 62 1.10 34.10 -24.01
CA LYS A 62 0.11 35.20 -23.93
C LYS A 62 0.65 36.35 -23.08
N ILE A 63 0.55 37.58 -23.60
CA ILE A 63 0.93 38.75 -22.82
C ILE A 63 -0.19 39.09 -21.82
N ASP A 64 0.18 39.21 -20.55
CA ASP A 64 -0.67 39.82 -19.53
C ASP A 64 -0.52 41.35 -19.59
N ILE A 65 -1.55 42.00 -20.10
CA ILE A 65 -1.57 43.45 -20.33
C ILE A 65 -1.44 44.20 -18.99
N GLN A 66 -2.13 43.76 -17.94
CA GLN A 66 -2.10 44.46 -16.65
C GLN A 66 -0.72 44.38 -15.98
N GLY A 67 -0.09 43.22 -16.00
CA GLY A 67 1.28 43.03 -15.50
C GLY A 67 2.28 43.84 -16.30
N THR A 68 2.16 43.85 -17.62
CA THR A 68 3.02 44.64 -18.53
C THR A 68 2.89 46.14 -18.31
N ILE A 69 1.66 46.68 -18.13
CA ILE A 69 1.44 48.08 -17.81
C ILE A 69 2.11 48.43 -16.47
N ARG A 70 1.95 47.58 -15.43
CA ARG A 70 2.58 47.77 -14.12
C ARG A 70 4.11 47.82 -14.25
N ASN A 71 4.71 46.95 -15.05
CA ASN A 71 6.14 46.97 -15.33
C ASN A 71 6.61 48.24 -16.03
N ARG A 72 5.84 48.73 -17.01
CA ARG A 72 6.13 50.00 -17.67
C ARG A 72 6.05 51.18 -16.73
N LEU A 73 5.03 51.27 -15.90
CA LEU A 73 4.89 52.31 -14.87
C LEU A 73 6.07 52.29 -13.89
N SER A 74 6.58 51.10 -13.57
CA SER A 74 7.78 50.88 -12.73
C SER A 74 9.10 51.04 -13.50
N ARG A 75 9.06 51.53 -14.77
CA ARG A 75 10.22 51.72 -15.68
C ARG A 75 11.01 50.45 -15.96
N LYS A 76 10.41 49.27 -15.80
CA LYS A 76 11.00 47.97 -16.19
C LYS A 76 10.77 47.73 -17.68
N ARG A 77 11.83 47.28 -18.39
CA ARG A 77 11.76 46.93 -19.84
C ARG A 77 11.45 45.46 -20.06
N VAL A 78 10.42 44.94 -19.36
CA VAL A 78 9.98 43.57 -19.45
C VAL A 78 8.48 43.48 -19.69
N LEU A 79 8.03 42.39 -20.28
CA LEU A 79 6.63 42.05 -20.51
C LEU A 79 6.23 40.95 -19.52
N THR A 80 5.06 41.06 -18.93
CA THR A 80 4.50 39.95 -18.18
C THR A 80 3.85 38.98 -19.16
N CYS A 81 4.38 37.75 -19.23
CA CYS A 81 3.90 36.72 -20.14
C CYS A 81 3.36 35.52 -19.36
N GLU A 82 2.29 34.96 -19.88
CA GLU A 82 1.66 33.72 -19.39
C GLU A 82 1.87 32.65 -20.45
N TYR A 83 2.54 31.53 -20.07
CA TYR A 83 2.86 30.44 -20.99
C TYR A 83 2.94 29.10 -20.25
N ASP A 84 2.68 28.03 -20.99
CA ASP A 84 2.83 26.69 -20.46
C ASP A 84 4.27 26.18 -20.68
N GLU A 85 4.89 25.73 -19.62
CA GLU A 85 6.23 25.15 -19.64
C GLU A 85 6.18 23.67 -19.25
N LEU A 86 6.78 22.82 -20.08
CA LEU A 86 6.91 21.41 -19.78
C LEU A 86 8.00 21.21 -18.72
N SER A 87 7.60 20.91 -17.50
CA SER A 87 8.47 20.88 -16.33
C SER A 87 8.57 19.50 -15.69
N GLU A 88 9.77 19.13 -15.28
CA GLU A 88 10.04 18.00 -14.41
C GLU A 88 9.80 18.34 -12.93
N ASN A 89 9.74 19.64 -12.58
CA ASN A 89 9.46 20.11 -11.23
C ASN A 89 7.96 20.09 -10.93
N ASN A 90 7.37 18.92 -10.90
CA ASN A 90 5.96 18.68 -10.59
C ASN A 90 5.82 17.89 -9.28
N LEU A 91 4.60 17.85 -8.75
CA LEU A 91 4.32 17.26 -7.44
C LEU A 91 4.77 15.78 -7.33
N LEU A 92 4.63 14.98 -8.39
CA LEU A 92 5.01 13.56 -8.35
C LEU A 92 6.53 13.40 -8.15
N ASN A 93 7.33 14.16 -8.92
CA ASN A 93 8.78 14.13 -8.77
C ASN A 93 9.25 14.75 -7.45
N GLN A 94 8.57 15.80 -6.98
CA GLN A 94 8.86 16.41 -5.67
C GLN A 94 8.62 15.41 -4.53
N ILE A 95 7.53 14.64 -4.58
CA ILE A 95 7.24 13.58 -3.60
C ILE A 95 8.36 12.51 -3.60
N LEU A 96 8.76 12.03 -4.78
CA LEU A 96 9.84 11.06 -4.92
C LEU A 96 11.15 11.61 -4.31
N LYS A 97 11.54 12.82 -4.69
CA LYS A 97 12.76 13.45 -4.17
C LYS A 97 12.72 13.61 -2.66
N THR A 98 11.62 14.13 -2.13
CA THR A 98 11.44 14.34 -0.68
C THR A 98 11.57 13.04 0.10
N THR A 99 10.88 11.97 -0.35
CA THR A 99 10.93 10.67 0.30
C THR A 99 12.34 10.08 0.28
N VAL A 100 13.02 10.15 -0.87
CA VAL A 100 14.40 9.66 -0.99
C VAL A 100 15.34 10.45 -0.08
N MET A 101 15.20 11.78 0.00
CA MET A 101 16.04 12.61 0.89
C MET A 101 15.86 12.24 2.36
N LEU A 102 14.66 11.87 2.80
CA LEU A 102 14.39 11.39 4.15
C LEU A 102 15.05 10.02 4.40
N LEU A 103 14.94 9.09 3.45
CA LEU A 103 15.62 7.78 3.53
C LEU A 103 17.15 7.92 3.57
N LEU A 104 17.72 8.81 2.78
CA LEU A 104 19.17 9.08 2.80
C LEU A 104 19.69 9.59 4.16
N ARG A 105 18.85 10.34 4.89
CA ARG A 105 19.17 10.83 6.25
C ARG A 105 18.95 9.76 7.32
N HIS A 106 18.16 8.74 7.03
CA HIS A 106 17.77 7.72 8.02
C HIS A 106 18.95 6.81 8.38
N THR A 107 19.18 6.58 9.70
CA THR A 107 20.34 5.81 10.20
C THR A 107 20.27 4.32 9.87
N LYS A 108 19.07 3.75 9.81
CA LYS A 108 18.84 2.31 9.52
C LYS A 108 18.89 1.95 8.04
N VAL A 109 19.08 2.91 7.14
CA VAL A 109 19.31 2.61 5.72
C VAL A 109 20.82 2.40 5.50
N ASP A 110 21.16 1.24 4.95
CA ASP A 110 22.54 0.83 4.74
C ASP A 110 23.20 1.60 3.60
N ARG A 111 24.55 1.63 3.65
CA ARG A 111 25.37 2.41 2.73
C ARG A 111 25.16 2.04 1.26
N GLN A 112 24.95 0.76 0.97
CA GLN A 112 24.71 0.29 -0.40
C GLN A 112 23.44 0.91 -0.98
N TYR A 113 22.29 0.83 -0.29
CA TYR A 113 21.02 1.41 -0.74
C TYR A 113 21.06 2.94 -0.81
N LYS A 114 21.77 3.57 0.14
CA LYS A 114 22.03 5.01 0.05
C LYS A 114 22.86 5.40 -1.17
N SER A 115 23.83 4.58 -1.55
CA SER A 115 24.65 4.82 -2.75
C SER A 115 23.78 4.79 -4.01
N ASP A 116 22.90 3.80 -4.12
CA ASP A 116 22.03 3.66 -5.27
C ASP A 116 21.00 4.80 -5.35
N LEU A 117 20.34 5.13 -4.25
CA LEU A 117 19.45 6.28 -4.21
C LEU A 117 20.15 7.60 -4.56
N LYS A 118 21.42 7.81 -4.13
CA LYS A 118 22.18 9.01 -4.48
C LYS A 118 22.46 9.10 -5.98
N LYS A 119 22.75 7.99 -6.65
CA LYS A 119 22.96 7.96 -8.11
C LYS A 119 21.69 8.44 -8.84
N GLU A 120 20.53 7.95 -8.42
CA GLU A 120 19.26 8.33 -9.04
C GLU A 120 18.90 9.82 -8.77
N MET A 121 19.25 10.34 -7.61
CA MET A 121 18.98 11.74 -7.26
C MET A 121 19.78 12.76 -8.08
N LEU A 122 20.83 12.37 -8.76
CA LEU A 122 21.56 13.26 -9.68
C LEU A 122 20.66 13.81 -10.79
N PHE A 123 19.67 13.03 -11.21
CA PHE A 123 18.71 13.41 -12.25
C PHE A 123 17.60 14.35 -11.75
N PHE A 124 17.46 14.53 -10.43
CA PHE A 124 16.45 15.38 -9.80
C PHE A 124 16.96 16.78 -9.44
N SER A 125 18.02 17.24 -10.09
CA SER A 125 18.62 18.56 -9.81
C SER A 125 17.64 19.72 -9.95
N LYS A 126 16.73 19.64 -10.93
CA LYS A 126 15.70 20.65 -11.22
C LYS A 126 14.38 20.47 -10.47
N VAL A 127 14.30 19.47 -9.61
CA VAL A 127 13.09 19.15 -8.84
C VAL A 127 13.24 19.70 -7.44
N ASP A 128 12.25 20.41 -6.93
CA ASP A 128 12.23 20.93 -5.57
C ASP A 128 11.83 19.85 -4.54
N ILE A 129 12.03 20.15 -3.27
CA ILE A 129 11.52 19.37 -2.15
C ILE A 129 10.16 19.94 -1.75
N VAL A 130 9.17 19.10 -1.52
CA VAL A 130 7.86 19.47 -1.01
C VAL A 130 7.75 19.19 0.48
N ASP A 131 7.03 20.04 1.21
CA ASP A 131 6.68 19.73 2.60
C ASP A 131 5.72 18.53 2.64
N PRO A 132 6.10 17.41 3.28
CA PRO A 132 5.28 16.20 3.32
C PRO A 132 3.88 16.41 3.89
N THR A 133 3.70 17.37 4.82
CA THR A 133 2.42 17.65 5.48
C THR A 133 1.43 18.37 4.56
N THR A 134 1.91 19.03 3.51
CA THR A 134 1.07 19.74 2.55
C THR A 134 0.53 18.86 1.42
N ILE A 135 0.99 17.61 1.33
CA ILE A 135 0.62 16.70 0.25
C ILE A 135 -0.83 16.24 0.40
N ARG A 136 -1.66 16.61 -0.58
CA ARG A 136 -3.05 16.15 -0.66
C ARG A 136 -3.11 14.88 -1.52
N TRP A 137 -2.92 13.71 -0.91
CA TRP A 137 -2.87 12.41 -1.60
C TRP A 137 -4.12 12.11 -2.44
N SER A 138 -5.30 12.48 -1.97
CA SER A 138 -6.57 12.30 -2.68
C SER A 138 -6.70 13.13 -3.95
N ALA A 139 -5.92 14.20 -4.07
CA ALA A 139 -5.93 15.08 -5.25
C ALA A 139 -5.00 14.59 -6.37
N ILE A 140 -4.09 13.66 -6.08
CA ILE A 140 -3.14 13.14 -7.07
C ILE A 140 -3.89 12.35 -8.15
N ARG A 141 -3.66 12.72 -9.40
CA ARG A 141 -4.23 12.04 -10.58
C ARG A 141 -3.11 11.42 -11.40
N PHE A 142 -3.35 10.22 -11.88
CA PHE A 142 -2.40 9.48 -12.71
C PHE A 142 -2.95 9.33 -14.13
N GLN A 143 -2.13 9.58 -15.12
CA GLN A 143 -2.46 9.28 -16.52
C GLN A 143 -2.39 7.77 -16.77
N ARG A 144 -3.01 7.30 -17.87
CA ARG A 144 -3.07 5.87 -18.22
C ARG A 144 -1.69 5.20 -18.30
N ASN A 145 -0.67 5.92 -18.74
CA ASN A 145 0.70 5.40 -18.95
C ASN A 145 1.62 5.54 -17.72
N SER A 146 1.13 5.99 -16.58
CA SER A 146 1.94 6.26 -15.38
C SER A 146 1.86 5.15 -14.32
N LYS A 147 1.76 3.88 -14.73
CA LYS A 147 1.67 2.74 -13.79
C LYS A 147 2.85 2.68 -12.82
N THR A 148 4.08 2.86 -13.32
CA THR A 148 5.30 2.88 -12.49
C THR A 148 5.25 4.01 -11.47
N TYR A 149 4.85 5.23 -11.90
CA TYR A 149 4.70 6.35 -10.97
C TYR A 149 3.63 6.09 -9.92
N ARG A 150 2.50 5.48 -10.27
CA ARG A 150 1.46 5.15 -9.29
C ARG A 150 2.02 4.26 -8.18
N MET A 151 2.79 3.23 -8.53
CA MET A 151 3.43 2.35 -7.55
C MET A 151 4.43 3.11 -6.67
N LEU A 152 5.33 3.88 -7.28
CA LEU A 152 6.34 4.65 -6.55
C LEU A 152 5.70 5.68 -5.60
N ILE A 153 4.68 6.39 -6.05
CA ILE A 153 3.96 7.36 -5.22
C ILE A 153 3.17 6.68 -4.10
N SER A 154 2.56 5.51 -4.35
CA SER A 154 1.91 4.73 -3.29
C SER A 154 2.90 4.27 -2.23
N LEU A 155 4.12 3.89 -2.63
CA LEU A 155 5.19 3.57 -1.69
C LEU A 155 5.65 4.82 -0.91
N CYS A 156 5.84 5.96 -1.59
CA CYS A 156 6.14 7.23 -0.92
C CYS A 156 5.06 7.62 0.10
N GLN A 157 3.78 7.44 -0.27
CA GLN A 157 2.67 7.68 0.64
C GLN A 157 2.77 6.78 1.88
N LEU A 158 3.01 5.47 1.70
CA LEU A 158 3.19 4.54 2.82
C LEU A 158 4.33 4.98 3.74
N ILE A 159 5.47 5.39 3.17
CA ILE A 159 6.63 5.85 3.96
C ILE A 159 6.30 7.16 4.69
N LEU A 160 5.80 8.16 3.97
CA LEU A 160 5.58 9.49 4.53
C LEU A 160 4.44 9.49 5.55
N GLU A 161 3.31 8.88 5.25
CA GLU A 161 2.19 8.84 6.20
C GLU A 161 2.38 7.81 7.32
N GLY A 162 3.09 6.70 7.08
CA GLY A 162 3.30 5.64 8.06
C GLY A 162 4.47 5.88 9.01
N MET A 163 5.49 6.61 8.57
CA MET A 163 6.77 6.71 9.27
C MET A 163 7.23 8.14 9.54
N LEU A 164 6.55 9.17 9.00
CA LEU A 164 6.98 10.55 9.17
C LEU A 164 6.68 11.03 10.60
N LEU A 165 7.71 11.54 11.26
CA LEU A 165 7.65 12.20 12.56
C LEU A 165 8.16 13.63 12.42
N THR A 166 7.53 14.57 13.11
CA THR A 166 8.03 15.92 13.26
C THR A 166 8.81 16.02 14.56
N THR A 167 10.02 16.58 14.51
CA THR A 167 10.84 16.84 15.70
C THR A 167 10.45 18.17 16.34
N ASP A 168 10.85 18.38 17.59
CA ASP A 168 10.63 19.65 18.32
C ASP A 168 11.28 20.86 17.60
N SER A 169 12.28 20.63 16.78
CA SER A 169 12.90 21.66 15.92
C SER A 169 12.18 21.89 14.59
N GLY A 170 11.05 21.21 14.34
CA GLY A 170 10.28 21.32 13.09
C GLY A 170 10.87 20.53 11.91
N GLU A 171 11.92 19.71 12.14
CA GLU A 171 12.46 18.84 11.10
C GLU A 171 11.66 17.54 10.98
N TYR A 172 11.67 16.95 9.79
CA TYR A 172 11.01 15.67 9.54
C TYR A 172 12.00 14.51 9.65
N LYS A 173 11.59 13.46 10.36
CA LYS A 173 12.32 12.18 10.48
C LYS A 173 11.38 11.02 10.18
N LEU A 174 11.96 9.91 9.72
CA LEU A 174 11.21 8.67 9.57
C LEU A 174 11.28 7.85 10.87
N ALA A 175 10.13 7.33 11.31
CA ALA A 175 10.04 6.42 12.43
C ALA A 175 10.75 5.08 12.13
N SER A 176 11.14 4.39 13.18
CA SER A 176 11.70 3.04 13.06
C SER A 176 10.64 1.94 12.86
N PHE A 177 9.38 2.30 12.87
CA PHE A 177 8.23 1.38 12.71
C PHE A 177 7.16 2.00 11.79
N VAL A 178 6.41 1.15 11.14
CA VAL A 178 5.21 1.53 10.37
C VAL A 178 4.00 1.41 11.29
N ASP A 179 3.02 2.29 11.15
CA ASP A 179 1.76 2.24 11.88
C ASP A 179 1.07 0.86 11.69
N GLU A 180 0.53 0.32 12.78
CA GLU A 180 -0.12 -1.00 12.82
C GLU A 180 -1.27 -1.13 11.81
N GLN A 181 -2.11 -0.10 11.67
CA GLN A 181 -3.19 -0.11 10.67
C GLN A 181 -2.69 -0.24 9.23
N ARG A 182 -1.54 0.37 8.93
CA ARG A 182 -0.95 0.29 7.59
C ARG A 182 -0.28 -1.06 7.35
N MET A 183 0.34 -1.63 8.39
CA MET A 183 0.86 -2.98 8.33
C MET A 183 -0.26 -4.00 8.14
N ASN A 184 -1.42 -3.81 8.79
CA ASN A 184 -2.58 -4.67 8.59
C ASN A 184 -3.06 -4.63 7.13
N ARG A 185 -3.29 -3.44 6.56
CA ARG A 185 -3.67 -3.29 5.13
C ARG A 185 -2.65 -3.90 4.16
N LEU A 186 -1.37 -3.78 4.50
CA LEU A 186 -0.31 -4.36 3.68
C LEU A 186 -0.31 -5.89 3.76
N TYR A 187 -0.57 -6.43 4.96
CA TYR A 187 -0.68 -7.86 5.20
C TYR A 187 -1.89 -8.45 4.45
N GLU A 188 -3.08 -7.85 4.57
CA GLU A 188 -4.28 -8.20 3.82
C GLU A 188 -3.99 -8.25 2.31
N LYS A 189 -3.38 -7.18 1.79
CA LYS A 189 -3.04 -7.08 0.39
C LYS A 189 -1.99 -8.09 -0.06
N PHE A 190 -0.99 -8.36 0.77
CA PHE A 190 0.00 -9.38 0.47
C PHE A 190 -0.64 -10.75 0.29
N ILE A 191 -1.54 -11.16 1.19
CA ILE A 191 -2.20 -12.46 1.14
C ILE A 191 -3.12 -12.56 -0.09
N LEU A 192 -3.94 -11.52 -0.33
CA LEU A 192 -4.83 -11.47 -1.49
C LEU A 192 -4.06 -11.62 -2.81
N GLU A 193 -3.00 -10.83 -2.97
CA GLU A 193 -2.20 -10.83 -4.20
C GLU A 193 -1.40 -12.14 -4.35
N TYR A 194 -0.95 -12.72 -3.24
CA TYR A 194 -0.31 -14.03 -3.25
C TYR A 194 -1.24 -15.08 -3.85
N TYR A 195 -2.45 -15.23 -3.31
CA TYR A 195 -3.41 -16.22 -3.80
C TYR A 195 -3.86 -15.94 -5.24
N ALA A 196 -4.08 -14.69 -5.59
CA ALA A 196 -4.46 -14.31 -6.94
C ALA A 196 -3.39 -14.67 -8.00
N LYS A 197 -2.11 -14.63 -7.62
CA LYS A 197 -0.99 -14.87 -8.53
C LYS A 197 -0.49 -16.32 -8.50
N GLU A 198 -0.31 -16.88 -7.31
CA GLU A 198 0.38 -18.16 -7.13
C GLU A 198 -0.56 -19.36 -7.03
N CYS A 199 -1.87 -19.13 -6.79
CA CYS A 199 -2.86 -20.20 -6.61
C CYS A 199 -3.96 -20.15 -7.67
N PRO A 200 -3.67 -20.43 -8.96
CA PRO A 200 -4.65 -20.34 -10.05
C PRO A 200 -5.81 -21.34 -9.93
N GLN A 201 -5.68 -22.37 -9.08
CA GLN A 201 -6.73 -23.37 -8.79
C GLN A 201 -7.90 -22.79 -7.99
N VAL A 202 -7.75 -21.62 -7.36
CA VAL A 202 -8.79 -20.91 -6.63
C VAL A 202 -8.90 -19.48 -7.14
N LYS A 203 -10.13 -18.95 -7.13
CA LYS A 203 -10.36 -17.54 -7.42
C LYS A 203 -10.24 -16.73 -6.14
N ALA A 204 -9.23 -15.85 -6.06
CA ALA A 204 -9.02 -14.96 -4.93
C ALA A 204 -9.56 -13.55 -5.21
N THR A 205 -10.39 -13.03 -4.32
CA THR A 205 -11.01 -11.69 -4.44
C THR A 205 -11.21 -11.06 -3.06
N ALA A 206 -11.26 -9.72 -2.99
CA ALA A 206 -11.80 -8.99 -1.85
C ALA A 206 -13.28 -8.72 -2.13
N SER A 207 -14.14 -9.63 -1.69
CA SER A 207 -15.56 -9.63 -2.09
C SER A 207 -16.43 -8.86 -1.11
N GLN A 208 -17.42 -8.14 -1.63
CA GLN A 208 -18.54 -7.69 -0.82
C GLN A 208 -19.46 -8.89 -0.52
N ILE A 209 -19.94 -8.94 0.71
CA ILE A 209 -20.87 -9.98 1.19
C ILE A 209 -22.20 -9.30 1.45
N PRO A 210 -23.28 -9.65 0.74
CA PRO A 210 -24.58 -9.06 0.98
C PRO A 210 -25.17 -9.55 2.32
N TRP A 211 -25.96 -8.70 2.97
CA TRP A 211 -26.74 -9.12 4.13
C TRP A 211 -27.88 -10.06 3.67
N ALA A 212 -27.99 -11.19 4.30
CA ALA A 212 -29.12 -12.09 4.13
C ALA A 212 -30.33 -11.56 4.93
N LEU A 213 -31.21 -10.82 4.28
CA LEU A 213 -32.35 -10.15 4.91
C LEU A 213 -33.66 -10.90 4.59
N ASP A 214 -34.44 -11.20 5.60
CA ASP A 214 -35.74 -11.87 5.46
C ASP A 214 -36.81 -10.92 4.90
N ASP A 215 -36.74 -9.63 5.23
CA ASP A 215 -37.69 -8.59 4.80
C ASP A 215 -37.17 -7.70 3.66
N GLY A 216 -35.90 -7.86 3.28
CA GLY A 216 -35.25 -7.08 2.23
C GLY A 216 -34.92 -5.62 2.62
N ILE A 217 -35.12 -5.21 3.88
CA ILE A 217 -34.87 -3.83 4.34
C ILE A 217 -33.44 -3.67 4.79
N GLY A 218 -32.56 -3.21 3.90
CA GLY A 218 -31.13 -2.99 4.16
C GLY A 218 -30.70 -1.55 4.46
N THR A 219 -31.65 -0.65 4.71
CA THR A 219 -31.35 0.78 4.97
C THR A 219 -30.46 0.95 6.19
N MET A 220 -29.35 1.69 6.05
CA MET A 220 -28.34 1.95 7.09
C MET A 220 -27.48 0.74 7.50
N LEU A 221 -27.61 -0.43 6.87
CA LEU A 221 -26.67 -1.51 7.14
C LEU A 221 -25.31 -1.20 6.53
N PRO A 222 -24.21 -1.44 7.26
CA PRO A 222 -22.87 -1.23 6.74
C PRO A 222 -22.57 -2.25 5.63
N VAL A 223 -21.72 -1.87 4.69
CA VAL A 223 -21.18 -2.80 3.69
C VAL A 223 -20.28 -3.80 4.39
N MET A 224 -20.54 -5.09 4.22
CA MET A 224 -19.60 -6.15 4.61
C MET A 224 -18.66 -6.42 3.46
N GLN A 225 -17.37 -6.39 3.73
CA GLN A 225 -16.33 -6.71 2.77
C GLN A 225 -15.27 -7.58 3.43
N SER A 226 -15.02 -8.75 2.82
CA SER A 226 -13.92 -9.63 3.26
C SER A 226 -12.58 -9.08 2.82
N ASP A 227 -11.53 -9.35 3.58
CA ASP A 227 -10.15 -9.07 3.16
C ASP A 227 -9.78 -9.99 1.99
N ILE A 228 -10.02 -11.28 2.13
CA ILE A 228 -9.80 -12.29 1.09
C ILE A 228 -10.96 -13.29 1.07
N THR A 229 -11.47 -13.56 -0.12
CA THR A 229 -12.38 -14.70 -0.39
C THR A 229 -11.72 -15.59 -1.43
N LEU A 230 -11.46 -16.84 -1.06
CA LEU A 230 -11.03 -17.89 -1.97
C LEU A 230 -12.23 -18.71 -2.37
N SER A 231 -12.38 -19.04 -3.65
CA SER A 231 -13.51 -19.85 -4.13
C SER A 231 -13.11 -20.82 -5.24
N ARG A 232 -13.69 -22.04 -5.17
CA ARG A 232 -13.61 -23.06 -6.20
C ARG A 232 -15.01 -23.68 -6.37
N GLY A 233 -15.75 -23.19 -7.36
CA GLY A 233 -17.18 -23.56 -7.51
C GLY A 233 -18.02 -23.10 -6.32
N SER A 234 -18.69 -24.04 -5.63
CA SER A 234 -19.50 -23.78 -4.43
C SER A 234 -18.71 -23.95 -3.10
N GLU A 235 -17.41 -24.21 -3.16
CA GLU A 235 -16.53 -24.20 -2.01
C GLU A 235 -15.94 -22.80 -1.83
N VAL A 236 -16.12 -22.22 -0.65
CA VAL A 236 -15.69 -20.85 -0.33
C VAL A 236 -14.99 -20.80 1.02
N LEU A 237 -13.81 -20.21 1.05
CA LEU A 237 -13.09 -19.86 2.26
C LEU A 237 -12.98 -18.33 2.36
N ILE A 238 -13.53 -17.77 3.43
CA ILE A 238 -13.41 -16.34 3.74
C ILE A 238 -12.29 -16.19 4.75
N ILE A 239 -11.26 -15.40 4.41
CA ILE A 239 -10.13 -15.12 5.28
C ILE A 239 -10.18 -13.67 5.72
N ASP A 240 -10.14 -13.45 7.02
CA ASP A 240 -9.98 -12.15 7.66
C ASP A 240 -8.56 -12.09 8.22
N ALA A 241 -7.72 -11.28 7.60
CA ALA A 241 -6.29 -11.22 7.86
C ALA A 241 -5.98 -10.15 8.91
N LYS A 242 -5.24 -10.50 9.97
CA LYS A 242 -4.99 -9.63 11.13
C LYS A 242 -3.50 -9.50 11.42
N TYR A 243 -3.02 -8.28 11.41
CA TYR A 243 -1.65 -7.94 11.81
C TYR A 243 -1.70 -7.12 13.11
N TYR A 244 -1.51 -7.79 14.25
CA TYR A 244 -1.52 -7.19 15.57
C TYR A 244 -0.19 -7.39 16.28
N ARG A 245 0.12 -6.54 17.25
CA ARG A 245 1.25 -6.75 18.17
C ARG A 245 1.00 -7.91 19.13
N HIS A 246 -0.27 -8.12 19.50
CA HIS A 246 -0.70 -9.22 20.35
C HIS A 246 -1.90 -9.90 19.69
N THR A 247 -1.78 -11.20 19.45
CA THR A 247 -2.81 -12.00 18.79
C THR A 247 -3.91 -12.41 19.74
N THR A 248 -3.62 -12.44 21.05
CA THR A 248 -4.55 -12.83 22.10
C THR A 248 -4.83 -11.69 23.09
N GLN A 249 -5.99 -11.75 23.72
CA GLN A 249 -6.34 -10.92 24.88
C GLN A 249 -6.14 -11.75 26.15
N THR A 250 -5.45 -11.20 27.13
CA THR A 250 -5.30 -11.83 28.43
C THR A 250 -6.28 -11.22 29.43
N GLN A 251 -7.21 -12.02 29.93
CA GLN A 251 -8.11 -11.65 31.01
C GLN A 251 -8.13 -12.76 32.03
N PHE A 252 -7.83 -12.46 33.30
CA PHE A 252 -7.75 -13.45 34.40
C PHE A 252 -6.82 -14.65 34.08
N ASP A 253 -5.65 -14.40 33.53
CA ASP A 253 -4.65 -15.41 33.10
C ASP A 253 -5.14 -16.39 32.01
N VAL A 254 -6.25 -16.10 31.35
CA VAL A 254 -6.76 -16.86 30.21
C VAL A 254 -6.50 -16.09 28.91
N HIS A 255 -5.82 -16.74 27.98
CA HIS A 255 -5.62 -16.21 26.64
C HIS A 255 -6.84 -16.52 25.78
N THR A 256 -7.51 -15.49 25.28
CA THR A 256 -8.67 -15.63 24.40
C THR A 256 -8.48 -14.84 23.11
N LEU A 257 -9.16 -15.27 22.07
CA LEU A 257 -9.22 -14.55 20.81
C LEU A 257 -10.04 -13.26 20.97
N HIS A 258 -9.77 -12.27 20.14
CA HIS A 258 -10.58 -11.05 20.07
C HIS A 258 -12.01 -11.40 19.61
N SER A 259 -12.99 -11.25 20.49
CA SER A 259 -14.38 -11.62 20.22
C SER A 259 -14.95 -10.89 18.98
N GLY A 260 -14.59 -9.63 18.78
CA GLY A 260 -15.02 -8.86 17.60
C GLY A 260 -14.60 -9.51 16.28
N ASN A 261 -13.40 -10.08 16.21
CA ASN A 261 -12.91 -10.77 15.01
C ASN A 261 -13.70 -12.07 14.77
N LEU A 262 -14.00 -12.82 15.84
CA LEU A 262 -14.84 -14.03 15.73
C LEU A 262 -16.26 -13.69 15.25
N TYR A 263 -16.88 -12.63 15.79
CA TYR A 263 -18.20 -12.19 15.35
C TYR A 263 -18.18 -11.74 13.90
N GLN A 264 -17.15 -11.03 13.48
CA GLN A 264 -16.98 -10.56 12.11
C GLN A 264 -16.91 -11.73 11.13
N ILE A 265 -15.99 -12.67 11.33
CA ILE A 265 -15.82 -13.81 10.42
C ILE A 265 -17.05 -14.73 10.42
N PHE A 266 -17.66 -14.96 11.58
CA PHE A 266 -18.89 -15.75 11.67
C PHE A 266 -20.05 -15.10 10.91
N THR A 267 -20.23 -13.78 11.05
CA THR A 267 -21.22 -13.01 10.30
C THR A 267 -21.00 -13.11 8.80
N TYR A 268 -19.74 -13.00 8.36
CA TYR A 268 -19.40 -13.12 6.94
C TYR A 268 -19.75 -14.51 6.38
N VAL A 269 -19.37 -15.57 7.10
CA VAL A 269 -19.65 -16.96 6.70
C VAL A 269 -21.14 -17.20 6.60
N LYS A 270 -21.94 -16.82 7.62
CA LYS A 270 -23.40 -17.06 7.62
C LYS A 270 -24.13 -16.29 6.53
N ASN A 271 -23.74 -15.06 6.24
CA ASN A 271 -24.32 -14.30 5.15
C ASN A 271 -23.91 -14.85 3.78
N LYS A 272 -22.66 -15.29 3.63
CA LYS A 272 -22.19 -15.92 2.39
C LYS A 272 -22.85 -17.27 2.13
N GLU A 273 -23.05 -18.09 3.17
CA GLU A 273 -23.76 -19.37 3.09
C GLU A 273 -25.18 -19.20 2.58
N ALA A 274 -25.85 -18.12 2.98
CA ALA A 274 -27.22 -17.84 2.57
C ALA A 274 -27.38 -17.64 1.05
N GLU A 275 -26.29 -17.29 0.33
CA GLU A 275 -26.31 -17.18 -1.14
C GLU A 275 -26.45 -18.56 -1.82
N PHE A 276 -26.14 -19.68 -1.13
CA PHE A 276 -26.12 -21.04 -1.69
C PHE A 276 -27.24 -21.93 -1.22
N LYS A 277 -28.33 -21.37 -0.67
CA LYS A 277 -29.42 -22.07 0.04
C LYS A 277 -29.92 -23.38 -0.63
N ASP A 278 -29.88 -23.48 -1.94
CA ASP A 278 -30.46 -24.57 -2.71
C ASP A 278 -29.43 -25.45 -3.43
N GLN A 279 -28.14 -25.30 -3.11
CA GLN A 279 -27.07 -26.03 -3.78
C GLN A 279 -26.14 -26.67 -2.76
N PRO A 280 -25.57 -27.85 -3.05
CA PRO A 280 -24.44 -28.37 -2.23
C PRO A 280 -23.30 -27.38 -2.17
N HIS A 281 -22.92 -26.98 -0.99
CA HIS A 281 -21.88 -25.97 -0.79
C HIS A 281 -21.09 -26.24 0.49
N LYS A 282 -19.89 -25.62 0.56
CA LYS A 282 -19.07 -25.57 1.75
C LYS A 282 -18.57 -24.12 1.92
N VAL A 283 -19.02 -23.43 2.95
CA VAL A 283 -18.56 -22.08 3.29
C VAL A 283 -17.84 -22.15 4.63
N SER A 284 -16.58 -21.78 4.64
CA SER A 284 -15.71 -21.77 5.82
C SER A 284 -15.15 -20.38 6.08
N GLY A 285 -14.77 -20.12 7.32
CA GLY A 285 -14.12 -18.88 7.73
C GLY A 285 -12.74 -19.12 8.33
N MET A 286 -11.85 -18.14 8.18
CA MET A 286 -10.54 -18.17 8.79
C MET A 286 -10.13 -16.81 9.31
N LEU A 287 -9.67 -16.75 10.57
CA LEU A 287 -8.87 -15.66 11.08
C LEU A 287 -7.40 -16.01 10.88
N LEU A 288 -6.69 -15.23 10.06
CA LEU A 288 -5.28 -15.46 9.75
C LEU A 288 -4.43 -14.36 10.39
N TYR A 289 -3.84 -14.67 11.53
CA TYR A 289 -2.97 -13.74 12.26
C TYR A 289 -1.53 -13.79 11.73
N ALA A 290 -0.86 -12.64 11.67
CA ALA A 290 0.59 -12.66 11.57
C ALA A 290 1.19 -13.11 12.90
N ALA A 291 2.22 -13.97 12.87
CA ALA A 291 2.92 -14.41 14.07
C ALA A 291 3.51 -13.23 14.85
N THR A 292 3.42 -13.31 16.16
CA THR A 292 3.99 -12.34 17.11
C THR A 292 5.06 -13.02 17.97
N ASP A 293 5.70 -12.25 18.87
CA ASP A 293 6.66 -12.79 19.84
C ASP A 293 5.99 -13.51 21.03
N GLU A 294 4.64 -13.65 21.00
CA GLU A 294 3.90 -14.35 22.06
C GLU A 294 4.21 -15.86 22.05
N ALA A 295 4.34 -16.45 23.24
CA ALA A 295 4.60 -17.89 23.38
C ALA A 295 3.44 -18.77 22.88
N ILE A 296 2.21 -18.26 22.92
CA ILE A 296 1.01 -18.95 22.46
C ILE A 296 0.55 -18.31 21.16
N GLN A 297 0.59 -19.08 20.08
CA GLN A 297 0.09 -18.67 18.78
C GLN A 297 -1.23 -19.39 18.49
N PRO A 298 -2.30 -18.64 18.10
CA PRO A 298 -3.58 -19.28 17.78
C PRO A 298 -3.46 -20.24 16.58
N ASN A 299 -3.88 -21.49 16.78
CA ASN A 299 -3.96 -22.51 15.72
C ASN A 299 -5.03 -23.54 16.07
N ASN A 300 -6.29 -23.19 15.85
CA ASN A 300 -7.43 -24.03 16.20
C ASN A 300 -8.49 -24.01 15.08
N THR A 301 -9.27 -25.07 14.99
CA THR A 301 -10.43 -25.17 14.09
C THR A 301 -11.67 -25.51 14.91
N TYR A 302 -12.74 -24.76 14.70
CA TYR A 302 -14.00 -24.86 15.40
C TYR A 302 -15.13 -25.19 14.43
N GLN A 303 -16.09 -26.00 14.88
CA GLN A 303 -17.36 -26.20 14.17
C GLN A 303 -18.42 -25.34 14.82
N MET A 304 -18.92 -24.32 14.09
CA MET A 304 -19.87 -23.34 14.60
C MET A 304 -21.11 -23.25 13.70
N SER A 305 -22.25 -23.69 14.22
CA SER A 305 -23.56 -23.61 13.50
C SER A 305 -23.51 -24.19 12.07
N GLY A 306 -22.83 -25.31 11.90
CA GLY A 306 -22.71 -26.01 10.62
C GLY A 306 -21.52 -25.62 9.75
N ASN A 307 -20.80 -24.57 10.10
CA ASN A 307 -19.63 -24.10 9.34
C ASN A 307 -18.31 -24.33 10.11
N GLU A 308 -17.25 -24.48 9.38
CA GLU A 308 -15.90 -24.51 9.91
C GLU A 308 -15.33 -23.09 10.04
N ILE A 309 -14.89 -22.76 11.24
CA ILE A 309 -14.19 -21.49 11.52
C ILE A 309 -12.81 -21.84 12.07
N SER A 310 -11.77 -21.52 11.33
CA SER A 310 -10.39 -21.77 11.73
C SER A 310 -9.70 -20.49 12.17
N VAL A 311 -8.73 -20.63 13.06
CA VAL A 311 -7.84 -19.56 13.49
C VAL A 311 -6.42 -20.07 13.29
N LYS A 312 -5.67 -19.42 12.43
CA LYS A 312 -4.30 -19.82 12.09
C LYS A 312 -3.34 -18.66 12.24
N THR A 313 -2.08 -18.98 12.39
CA THR A 313 -0.99 -18.00 12.46
C THR A 313 -0.03 -18.23 11.31
N LEU A 314 0.32 -17.16 10.60
CA LEU A 314 1.30 -17.14 9.53
C LEU A 314 2.62 -16.54 10.05
N ASP A 315 3.67 -17.35 10.08
CA ASP A 315 4.99 -16.88 10.46
C ASP A 315 5.67 -16.16 9.29
N LEU A 316 5.77 -14.84 9.44
CA LEU A 316 6.41 -13.96 8.45
C LEU A 316 7.91 -13.78 8.68
N ASN A 317 8.45 -14.30 9.80
CA ASN A 317 9.87 -14.24 10.14
C ASN A 317 10.65 -15.44 9.59
N GLN A 318 10.34 -15.82 8.35
CA GLN A 318 10.97 -16.93 7.65
C GLN A 318 11.28 -16.57 6.20
N GLU A 319 12.08 -17.39 5.53
CA GLU A 319 12.29 -17.29 4.09
C GLU A 319 10.95 -17.34 3.33
N PHE A 320 10.89 -16.63 2.22
CA PHE A 320 9.65 -16.52 1.44
C PHE A 320 9.08 -17.88 1.01
N SER A 321 9.95 -18.85 0.69
CA SER A 321 9.55 -20.23 0.36
C SER A 321 8.73 -20.88 1.47
N LYS A 322 9.13 -20.67 2.74
CA LYS A 322 8.42 -21.18 3.91
C LYS A 322 7.09 -20.47 4.15
N ILE A 323 7.03 -19.16 3.88
CA ILE A 323 5.78 -18.41 3.93
C ILE A 323 4.83 -18.90 2.85
N ALA A 324 5.34 -19.17 1.65
CA ALA A 324 4.57 -19.72 0.53
C ALA A 324 4.04 -21.12 0.85
N GLU A 325 4.85 -22.01 1.45
CA GLU A 325 4.42 -23.35 1.92
C GLU A 325 3.25 -23.25 2.89
N GLN A 326 3.30 -22.33 3.88
CA GLN A 326 2.21 -22.12 4.83
C GLN A 326 0.92 -21.65 4.15
N LEU A 327 1.02 -20.71 3.20
CA LEU A 327 -0.15 -20.18 2.46
C LEU A 327 -0.73 -21.27 1.54
N ASN A 328 0.10 -22.07 0.86
CA ASN A 328 -0.36 -23.16 0.01
C ASN A 328 -1.07 -24.23 0.82
N ALA A 329 -0.55 -24.58 2.00
CA ALA A 329 -1.17 -25.57 2.89
C ALA A 329 -2.61 -25.18 3.28
N ILE A 330 -2.91 -23.87 3.40
CA ILE A 330 -4.28 -23.39 3.66
C ILE A 330 -5.21 -23.77 2.50
N VAL A 331 -4.76 -23.61 1.25
CA VAL A 331 -5.57 -23.98 0.06
C VAL A 331 -5.75 -25.49 -0.01
N ASP A 332 -4.68 -26.26 0.18
CA ASP A 332 -4.71 -27.73 0.11
C ASP A 332 -5.58 -28.37 1.19
N GLU A 333 -5.71 -27.73 2.36
CA GLU A 333 -6.56 -28.21 3.46
C GLU A 333 -8.06 -27.92 3.24
N HIS A 334 -8.39 -26.88 2.49
CA HIS A 334 -9.78 -26.41 2.36
C HIS A 334 -10.44 -26.82 1.04
N PHE A 335 -9.66 -27.03 0.00
CA PHE A 335 -10.09 -27.32 -1.36
C PHE A 335 -9.54 -28.63 -1.91
#